data_119c968229bc8d2fc36bf871b4123a72
#
_entry.id   119c968229bc8d2fc36bf871b4123a72
#
_cell.length_a   1.000
_cell.length_b   1.000
_cell.length_c   1.000
_cell.angle_alpha   90.00
_cell.angle_beta   90.00
_cell.angle_gamma   90.00
#
_symmetry.space_group_name_H-M   'P 1'
#
loop_
_entity.id
_entity.type
_entity.pdbx_description
1 polymer ?
#
loop_
_entity_poly.entity_id
_entity_poly.type
_entity_poly.pdbx_seq_one_letter_code
_entity_poly.pdbx_strand_id
1 'polypeptide(L)'
;MALSIDELRRTVAKYKQQGLSTEQIADELSLSESTILWLLTNTNENNSEERPADIRIGWRTIGARPIRVAALSNIFADVVLEEMNWDVELLDTIVGISINGILFAHEIASQLNVDVAIHRDSKGAEGGHLSTKYGQVGGKRVVVVDDVLSTGSTMKNTISVLQKMGAEVLLALVLVNKTQLNEIEGVPLRGLIRTVTV
;
A
#
# COMPACT_ATOMS: atom_id res chain seq x y z
N MET A 1 -1.37 -17.87 -11.66
CA MET A 1 -2.45 -18.17 -12.63
C MET A 1 -3.27 -16.91 -12.78
N ALA A 2 -3.49 -16.44 -14.01
CA ALA A 2 -4.40 -15.31 -14.24
C ALA A 2 -5.82 -15.81 -13.98
N LEU A 3 -6.58 -15.15 -13.10
CA LEU A 3 -7.98 -15.45 -12.88
C LEU A 3 -8.82 -14.89 -14.04
N SER A 4 -9.75 -15.64 -14.56
CA SER A 4 -10.76 -15.14 -15.48
C SER A 4 -11.69 -14.14 -14.78
N ILE A 5 -12.43 -13.35 -15.55
CA ILE A 5 -13.43 -12.41 -14.99
C ILE A 5 -14.46 -13.16 -14.13
N ASP A 6 -14.88 -14.34 -14.56
CA ASP A 6 -15.86 -15.14 -13.83
C ASP A 6 -15.29 -15.69 -12.52
N GLU A 7 -14.01 -16.07 -12.49
CA GLU A 7 -13.33 -16.46 -11.25
C GLU A 7 -13.17 -15.27 -10.30
N LEU A 8 -12.88 -14.08 -10.82
CA LEU A 8 -12.85 -12.85 -10.03
C LEU A 8 -14.22 -12.53 -9.44
N ARG A 9 -15.31 -12.60 -10.23
CA ARG A 9 -16.68 -12.41 -9.75
C ARG A 9 -17.05 -13.37 -8.63
N ARG A 10 -16.74 -14.66 -8.80
CA ARG A 10 -16.97 -15.67 -7.75
C ARG A 10 -16.18 -15.36 -6.48
N THR A 11 -14.93 -14.93 -6.62
CA THR A 11 -14.08 -14.58 -5.49
C THR A 11 -14.61 -13.36 -4.75
N VAL A 12 -14.98 -12.31 -5.47
CA VAL A 12 -15.58 -11.08 -4.91
C VAL A 12 -16.90 -11.39 -4.19
N ALA A 13 -17.79 -12.19 -4.82
CA ALA A 13 -19.05 -12.60 -4.20
C ALA A 13 -18.81 -13.41 -2.91
N LYS A 14 -17.82 -14.32 -2.90
CA LYS A 14 -17.44 -15.09 -1.72
C LYS A 14 -16.97 -14.18 -0.58
N TYR A 15 -16.07 -13.23 -0.86
CA TYR A 15 -15.58 -12.29 0.16
C TYR A 15 -16.70 -11.40 0.70
N LYS A 16 -17.63 -10.98 -0.17
CA LYS A 16 -18.82 -10.21 0.25
C LYS A 16 -19.71 -11.03 1.20
N GLN A 17 -19.92 -12.31 0.92
CA GLN A 17 -20.67 -13.24 1.80
C GLN A 17 -19.95 -13.46 3.15
N GLN A 18 -18.63 -13.38 3.18
CA GLN A 18 -17.82 -13.43 4.40
C GLN A 18 -17.85 -12.13 5.21
N GLY A 19 -18.56 -11.09 4.73
CA GLY A 19 -18.75 -9.83 5.42
C GLY A 19 -17.67 -8.77 5.13
N LEU A 20 -16.76 -9.01 4.18
CA LEU A 20 -15.75 -8.01 3.82
C LEU A 20 -16.40 -6.79 3.15
N SER A 21 -15.89 -5.61 3.45
CA SER A 21 -16.27 -4.38 2.77
C SER A 21 -15.71 -4.37 1.34
N THR A 22 -16.26 -3.51 0.47
CA THR A 22 -15.77 -3.35 -0.92
C THR A 22 -14.29 -2.99 -0.97
N GLU A 23 -13.84 -2.13 -0.06
CA GLU A 23 -12.45 -1.72 0.08
C GLU A 23 -11.55 -2.89 0.53
N GLN A 24 -11.96 -3.63 1.57
CA GLN A 24 -11.21 -4.81 2.02
C GLN A 24 -11.04 -5.84 0.91
N ILE A 25 -12.07 -5.99 0.05
CA ILE A 25 -11.99 -6.85 -1.13
C ILE A 25 -11.05 -6.24 -2.17
N ALA A 26 -11.07 -4.92 -2.35
CA ALA A 26 -10.19 -4.22 -3.27
C ALA A 26 -8.71 -4.38 -2.85
N ASP A 27 -8.41 -4.20 -1.57
CA ASP A 27 -7.07 -4.42 -1.00
C ASP A 27 -6.62 -5.87 -1.18
N GLU A 28 -7.46 -6.84 -0.79
CA GLU A 28 -7.14 -8.27 -0.87
C GLU A 28 -6.86 -8.73 -2.31
N LEU A 29 -7.55 -8.15 -3.28
CA LEU A 29 -7.39 -8.49 -4.69
C LEU A 29 -6.43 -7.57 -5.44
N SER A 30 -5.91 -6.52 -4.80
CA SER A 30 -5.10 -5.45 -5.41
C SER A 30 -5.79 -4.84 -6.65
N LEU A 31 -7.09 -4.57 -6.51
CA LEU A 31 -7.95 -3.93 -7.50
C LEU A 31 -8.49 -2.61 -6.96
N SER A 32 -8.99 -1.74 -7.84
CA SER A 32 -9.71 -0.53 -7.43
C SER A 32 -11.11 -0.86 -6.90
N GLU A 33 -11.64 -0.02 -6.00
CA GLU A 33 -13.02 -0.18 -5.52
C GLU A 33 -14.05 -0.10 -6.66
N SER A 34 -13.81 0.74 -7.67
CA SER A 34 -14.65 0.83 -8.86
C SER A 34 -14.72 -0.50 -9.62
N THR A 35 -13.60 -1.20 -9.73
CA THR A 35 -13.56 -2.54 -10.34
C THR A 35 -14.33 -3.56 -9.51
N ILE A 36 -14.22 -3.52 -8.18
CA ILE A 36 -14.98 -4.41 -7.31
C ILE A 36 -16.48 -4.14 -7.41
N LEU A 37 -16.90 -2.87 -7.40
CA LEU A 37 -18.30 -2.48 -7.60
C LEU A 37 -18.82 -2.97 -8.96
N TRP A 38 -18.05 -2.77 -10.02
CA TRP A 38 -18.40 -3.26 -11.35
C TRP A 38 -18.54 -4.78 -11.38
N LEU A 39 -17.65 -5.54 -10.74
CA LEU A 39 -17.74 -7.01 -10.65
C LEU A 39 -18.97 -7.48 -9.87
N LEU A 40 -19.45 -6.71 -8.88
CA LEU A 40 -20.65 -7.03 -8.10
C LEU A 40 -21.94 -6.69 -8.82
N THR A 41 -21.98 -5.62 -9.62
CA THR A 41 -23.20 -5.10 -10.27
C THR A 41 -23.44 -5.71 -11.64
N ASN A 42 -22.37 -5.94 -12.41
CA ASN A 42 -22.46 -6.45 -13.77
C ASN A 42 -22.42 -7.99 -13.80
N THR A 43 -23.50 -8.63 -13.37
CA THR A 43 -23.63 -10.10 -13.34
C THR A 43 -24.01 -10.71 -14.69
N ASN A 44 -24.51 -9.93 -15.65
CA ASN A 44 -24.92 -10.38 -16.97
C ASN A 44 -24.01 -9.81 -18.06
N GLU A 45 -23.63 -10.63 -19.04
CA GLU A 45 -22.84 -10.27 -20.20
C GLU A 45 -23.46 -9.16 -21.10
N ASN A 46 -24.73 -8.84 -20.87
CA ASN A 46 -25.50 -7.87 -21.65
C ASN A 46 -25.52 -6.45 -21.07
N ASN A 47 -24.87 -6.18 -19.93
CA ASN A 47 -24.76 -4.83 -19.44
C ASN A 47 -23.59 -4.12 -20.11
N SER A 48 -23.92 -3.11 -20.92
CA SER A 48 -23.01 -2.29 -21.71
C SER A 48 -22.22 -1.26 -20.90
N GLU A 49 -22.10 -1.42 -19.59
CA GLU A 49 -21.21 -0.57 -18.82
C GLU A 49 -19.77 -0.92 -19.12
N GLU A 50 -19.02 0.08 -19.51
CA GLU A 50 -17.60 -0.04 -19.86
C GLU A 50 -16.82 -0.59 -18.66
N ARG A 51 -16.10 -1.69 -18.87
CA ARG A 51 -15.29 -2.30 -17.82
C ARG A 51 -14.21 -1.30 -17.37
N PRO A 52 -14.07 -1.02 -16.05
CA PRO A 52 -12.99 -0.19 -15.57
C PRO A 52 -11.63 -0.75 -15.99
N ALA A 53 -10.78 0.10 -16.54
CA ALA A 53 -9.41 -0.27 -16.86
C ALA A 53 -8.64 -0.42 -15.53
N ASP A 54 -8.29 -1.65 -15.16
CA ASP A 54 -7.56 -1.95 -13.93
C ASP A 54 -6.60 -3.13 -14.11
N ILE A 55 -5.52 -3.10 -13.37
CA ILE A 55 -4.48 -4.13 -13.38
C ILE A 55 -4.45 -4.80 -12.01
N ARG A 56 -4.73 -6.08 -11.96
CA ARG A 56 -4.61 -6.88 -10.74
C ARG A 56 -3.15 -7.20 -10.48
N ILE A 57 -2.66 -6.87 -9.30
CA ILE A 57 -1.32 -7.21 -8.83
C ILE A 57 -1.38 -8.47 -7.96
N GLY A 58 -0.67 -9.49 -8.35
CA GLY A 58 -0.57 -10.73 -7.59
C GLY A 58 0.87 -10.98 -7.13
N TRP A 59 1.18 -10.67 -5.88
CA TRP A 59 2.53 -10.83 -5.31
C TRP A 59 2.65 -11.94 -4.24
N ARG A 60 1.64 -12.83 -4.14
CA ARG A 60 1.64 -13.95 -3.20
C ARG A 60 2.91 -14.81 -3.26
N THR A 61 3.48 -14.98 -4.46
CA THR A 61 4.75 -15.72 -4.64
C THR A 61 5.89 -15.11 -3.82
N ILE A 62 5.86 -13.81 -3.61
CA ILE A 62 6.80 -13.07 -2.76
C ILE A 62 6.34 -13.12 -1.31
N GLY A 63 5.14 -12.65 -1.00
CA GLY A 63 4.61 -12.49 0.35
C GLY A 63 4.53 -13.79 1.16
N ALA A 64 4.35 -14.94 0.50
CA ALA A 64 4.31 -16.25 1.15
C ALA A 64 5.69 -16.76 1.64
N ARG A 65 6.78 -16.06 1.33
CA ARG A 65 8.15 -16.51 1.67
C ARG A 65 8.96 -15.38 2.30
N PRO A 66 9.26 -15.47 3.61
CA PRO A 66 10.00 -14.41 4.32
C PRO A 66 11.31 -14.01 3.63
N ILE A 67 12.08 -14.98 3.13
CA ILE A 67 13.33 -14.72 2.41
C ILE A 67 13.15 -13.83 1.17
N ARG A 68 12.00 -13.90 0.51
CA ARG A 68 11.69 -13.07 -0.67
C ARG A 68 11.24 -11.67 -0.27
N VAL A 69 10.50 -11.58 0.83
CA VAL A 69 10.14 -10.28 1.44
C VAL A 69 11.41 -9.56 1.86
N ALA A 70 12.31 -10.23 2.58
CA ALA A 70 13.60 -9.68 2.98
C ALA A 70 14.44 -9.22 1.77
N ALA A 71 14.49 -10.01 0.69
CA ALA A 71 15.23 -9.65 -0.53
C ALA A 71 14.68 -8.38 -1.19
N LEU A 72 13.35 -8.21 -1.25
CA LEU A 72 12.73 -6.97 -1.74
C LEU A 72 12.96 -5.80 -0.78
N SER A 73 12.93 -6.07 0.53
CA SER A 73 13.18 -5.03 1.53
C SER A 73 14.63 -4.52 1.48
N ASN A 74 15.60 -5.34 1.02
CA ASN A 74 16.95 -4.87 0.72
C ASN A 74 16.93 -3.80 -0.40
N ILE A 75 16.14 -4.04 -1.46
CA ILE A 75 16.00 -3.06 -2.55
C ILE A 75 15.30 -1.79 -2.05
N PHE A 76 14.26 -1.93 -1.23
CA PHE A 76 13.61 -0.78 -0.60
C PHE A 76 14.56 0.02 0.30
N ALA A 77 15.37 -0.66 1.12
CA ALA A 77 16.35 0.00 1.98
C ALA A 77 17.40 0.78 1.16
N ASP A 78 17.85 0.21 0.04
CA ASP A 78 18.75 0.88 -0.90
C ASP A 78 18.13 2.15 -1.49
N VAL A 79 16.86 2.10 -1.94
CA VAL A 79 16.12 3.27 -2.41
C VAL A 79 15.96 4.33 -1.31
N VAL A 80 15.69 3.92 -0.06
CA VAL A 80 15.62 4.85 1.08
C VAL A 80 16.95 5.54 1.27
N LEU A 81 18.05 4.80 1.28
CA LEU A 81 19.39 5.36 1.45
C LEU A 81 19.75 6.31 0.31
N GLU A 82 19.42 5.97 -0.93
CA GLU A 82 19.63 6.85 -2.09
C GLU A 82 18.89 8.19 -1.92
N GLU A 83 17.61 8.16 -1.53
CA GLU A 83 16.79 9.37 -1.30
C GLU A 83 17.30 10.21 -0.09
N MET A 84 17.94 9.56 0.88
CA MET A 84 18.59 10.21 2.04
C MET A 84 20.06 10.59 1.77
N ASN A 85 20.54 10.53 0.53
CA ASN A 85 21.95 10.76 0.17
C ASN A 85 22.92 9.90 0.99
N TRP A 86 22.54 8.65 1.29
CA TRP A 86 23.29 7.67 2.09
C TRP A 86 23.53 8.09 3.56
N ASP A 87 22.79 9.07 4.05
CA ASP A 87 22.81 9.51 5.44
C ASP A 87 21.61 8.96 6.22
N VAL A 88 21.78 7.80 6.84
CA VAL A 88 20.74 7.14 7.64
C VAL A 88 20.33 7.96 8.88
N GLU A 89 21.17 8.86 9.34
CA GLU A 89 20.84 9.72 10.49
C GLU A 89 19.70 10.72 10.17
N LEU A 90 19.39 10.88 8.88
CA LEU A 90 18.23 11.66 8.43
C LEU A 90 16.89 10.92 8.61
N LEU A 91 16.88 9.67 9.06
CA LEU A 91 15.69 8.84 9.18
C LEU A 91 15.54 8.29 10.61
N ASP A 92 14.36 8.46 11.17
CA ASP A 92 14.07 8.02 12.55
C ASP A 92 13.15 6.79 12.59
N THR A 93 12.22 6.64 11.62
CA THR A 93 11.17 5.60 11.70
C THR A 93 10.67 5.20 10.32
N ILE A 94 10.46 3.89 10.10
CA ILE A 94 9.70 3.37 8.95
C ILE A 94 8.26 3.11 9.39
N VAL A 95 7.28 3.64 8.66
CA VAL A 95 5.85 3.48 8.93
C VAL A 95 5.26 2.51 7.92
N GLY A 96 4.78 1.35 8.39
CA GLY A 96 4.06 0.40 7.55
C GLY A 96 2.54 0.65 7.56
N ILE A 97 1.92 0.69 6.40
CA ILE A 97 0.46 0.70 6.29
C ILE A 97 -0.06 -0.73 6.45
N SER A 98 -1.03 -0.90 7.34
CA SER A 98 -1.58 -2.24 7.59
C SER A 98 -2.49 -2.69 6.43
N ILE A 99 -2.39 -3.92 6.00
CA ILE A 99 -1.67 -5.07 6.58
C ILE A 99 -0.34 -5.31 5.86
N ASN A 100 -0.28 -5.09 4.57
CA ASN A 100 0.80 -5.58 3.71
C ASN A 100 2.09 -4.79 3.86
N GLY A 101 2.01 -3.47 4.05
CA GLY A 101 3.16 -2.61 4.28
C GLY A 101 3.94 -2.93 5.56
N ILE A 102 3.30 -3.59 6.55
CA ILE A 102 3.95 -3.95 7.82
C ILE A 102 5.17 -4.84 7.62
N LEU A 103 5.06 -5.85 6.74
CA LEU A 103 6.14 -6.80 6.50
C LEU A 103 7.39 -6.09 5.95
N PHE A 104 7.19 -5.23 4.97
CA PHE A 104 8.28 -4.45 4.38
C PHE A 104 8.86 -3.44 5.39
N ALA A 105 7.99 -2.71 6.10
CA ALA A 105 8.43 -1.72 7.08
C ALA A 105 9.32 -2.34 8.17
N HIS A 106 8.93 -3.51 8.70
CA HIS A 106 9.71 -4.22 9.70
C HIS A 106 11.10 -4.64 9.18
N GLU A 107 11.16 -5.22 7.98
CA GLU A 107 12.43 -5.65 7.38
C GLU A 107 13.33 -4.46 7.04
N ILE A 108 12.79 -3.38 6.47
CA ILE A 108 13.56 -2.16 6.17
C ILE A 108 14.09 -1.53 7.45
N ALA A 109 13.23 -1.36 8.47
CA ALA A 109 13.63 -0.79 9.75
C ALA A 109 14.73 -1.62 10.43
N SER A 110 14.64 -2.95 10.37
CA SER A 110 15.67 -3.86 10.87
C SER A 110 17.01 -3.66 10.16
N GLN A 111 17.02 -3.47 8.85
CA GLN A 111 18.23 -3.28 8.06
C GLN A 111 18.88 -1.91 8.28
N LEU A 112 18.06 -0.86 8.42
CA LEU A 112 18.52 0.50 8.63
C LEU A 112 18.75 0.82 10.11
N ASN A 113 18.42 -0.10 11.03
CA ASN A 113 18.51 0.06 12.48
C ASN A 113 17.74 1.31 12.99
N VAL A 114 16.52 1.50 12.49
CA VAL A 114 15.60 2.58 12.88
C VAL A 114 14.32 2.00 13.50
N ASP A 115 13.48 2.87 14.09
CA ASP A 115 12.20 2.44 14.67
C ASP A 115 11.19 1.98 13.58
N VAL A 116 10.22 1.17 13.99
CA VAL A 116 9.05 0.84 13.17
C VAL A 116 7.77 1.36 13.81
N ALA A 117 6.91 1.96 13.01
CA ALA A 117 5.56 2.34 13.38
C ALA A 117 4.53 1.71 12.43
N ILE A 118 3.30 1.53 12.90
CA ILE A 118 2.24 0.91 12.11
C ILE A 118 1.04 1.84 12.06
N HIS A 119 0.69 2.26 10.86
CA HIS A 119 -0.55 2.97 10.58
C HIS A 119 -1.65 1.95 10.22
N ARG A 120 -2.77 2.01 10.94
CA ARG A 120 -3.96 1.23 10.65
C ARG A 120 -4.94 2.13 9.92
N ASP A 121 -5.16 1.84 8.65
CA ASP A 121 -6.24 2.48 7.92
C ASP A 121 -7.58 2.07 8.53
N SER A 122 -8.44 3.04 8.81
CA SER A 122 -9.78 2.80 9.36
C SER A 122 -10.75 3.74 8.68
N LYS A 123 -11.85 3.19 8.19
CA LYS A 123 -12.96 3.97 7.65
C LYS A 123 -13.64 4.79 8.74
N GLY A 124 -13.33 6.05 8.78
CA GLY A 124 -13.96 7.05 9.62
C GLY A 124 -13.46 8.44 9.26
N ALA A 125 -14.10 9.48 9.76
CA ALA A 125 -13.77 10.88 9.47
C ALA A 125 -12.31 11.28 9.79
N GLU A 126 -11.52 10.40 10.40
CA GLU A 126 -10.16 10.69 10.89
C GLU A 126 -9.03 9.99 10.10
N GLY A 127 -9.35 9.20 9.06
CA GLY A 127 -8.29 8.66 8.13
C GLY A 127 -7.37 7.59 8.71
N GLY A 128 -7.78 6.87 9.77
CA GLY A 128 -6.96 5.85 10.42
C GLY A 128 -6.21 6.34 11.66
N HIS A 129 -5.41 5.47 12.27
CA HIS A 129 -4.66 5.78 13.48
C HIS A 129 -3.33 5.02 13.56
N LEU A 130 -2.37 5.60 14.27
CA LEU A 130 -1.13 4.93 14.61
C LEU A 130 -1.34 3.94 15.76
N SER A 131 -0.76 2.76 15.66
CA SER A 131 -0.79 1.76 16.72
C SER A 131 0.12 2.20 17.88
N THR A 132 -0.44 2.33 19.08
CA THR A 132 0.31 2.75 20.28
C THR A 132 1.33 1.72 20.79
N LYS A 133 1.34 0.50 20.21
CA LYS A 133 2.25 -0.59 20.59
C LYS A 133 3.62 -0.52 19.90
N TYR A 134 3.77 0.35 18.92
CA TYR A 134 4.97 0.51 18.11
C TYR A 134 5.53 1.93 18.24
N GLY A 135 6.52 2.27 17.43
CA GLY A 135 7.18 3.56 17.45
C GLY A 135 6.21 4.74 17.34
N GLN A 136 6.54 5.83 18.03
CA GLN A 136 5.83 7.10 17.90
C GLN A 136 6.46 7.91 16.77
N VAL A 137 5.72 8.85 16.20
CA VAL A 137 6.16 9.60 15.02
C VAL A 137 6.25 11.12 15.24
N GLY A 138 5.71 11.62 16.35
CA GLY A 138 5.74 13.06 16.66
C GLY A 138 7.16 13.61 16.73
N GLY A 139 7.47 14.62 15.91
CA GLY A 139 8.80 15.23 15.81
C GLY A 139 9.85 14.35 15.13
N LYS A 140 9.46 13.25 14.48
CA LYS A 140 10.35 12.30 13.79
C LYS A 140 10.27 12.45 12.29
N ARG A 141 11.36 12.11 11.62
CA ARG A 141 11.46 11.98 10.16
C ARG A 141 11.13 10.54 9.77
N VAL A 142 10.14 10.38 8.90
CA VAL A 142 9.57 9.07 8.63
C VAL A 142 9.51 8.76 7.13
N VAL A 143 9.64 7.48 6.80
CA VAL A 143 9.34 6.91 5.47
C VAL A 143 8.11 6.02 5.60
N VAL A 144 7.14 6.17 4.69
CA VAL A 144 5.90 5.38 4.67
C VAL A 144 6.00 4.30 3.61
N VAL A 145 5.61 3.07 3.96
CA VAL A 145 5.73 1.90 3.07
C VAL A 145 4.42 1.15 2.95
N ASP A 146 4.08 0.76 1.70
CA ASP A 146 2.95 -0.13 1.39
C ASP A 146 3.31 -1.08 0.24
N ASP A 147 2.41 -2.05 -0.07
CA ASP A 147 2.63 -2.97 -1.19
C ASP A 147 2.16 -2.38 -2.52
N VAL A 148 0.93 -1.93 -2.63
CA VAL A 148 0.33 -1.49 -3.89
C VAL A 148 -0.37 -0.14 -3.75
N LEU A 149 0.08 0.83 -4.51
CA LEU A 149 -0.62 2.10 -4.66
C LEU A 149 -1.57 2.01 -5.85
N SER A 150 -2.88 1.88 -5.56
CA SER A 150 -3.93 1.79 -6.57
C SER A 150 -4.44 3.18 -6.97
N THR A 151 -5.14 3.86 -6.07
CA THR A 151 -5.63 5.25 -6.25
C THR A 151 -4.80 6.27 -5.49
N GLY A 152 -4.05 5.83 -4.49
CA GLY A 152 -3.28 6.67 -3.60
C GLY A 152 -4.07 7.21 -2.39
N SER A 153 -5.36 6.90 -2.26
CA SER A 153 -6.20 7.45 -1.18
C SER A 153 -5.69 7.05 0.22
N THR A 154 -5.36 5.79 0.43
CA THR A 154 -4.82 5.29 1.70
C THR A 154 -3.47 5.95 2.03
N MET A 155 -2.56 6.01 1.06
CA MET A 155 -1.27 6.67 1.23
C MET A 155 -1.42 8.16 1.57
N LYS A 156 -2.30 8.87 0.85
CA LYS A 156 -2.63 10.27 1.10
C LYS A 156 -3.16 10.48 2.52
N ASN A 157 -4.13 9.67 2.95
CA ASN A 157 -4.69 9.74 4.28
C ASN A 157 -3.63 9.48 5.36
N THR A 158 -2.79 8.45 5.15
CA THR A 158 -1.69 8.11 6.06
C THR A 158 -0.73 9.28 6.22
N ILE A 159 -0.25 9.87 5.12
CA ILE A 159 0.65 11.03 5.14
C ILE A 159 -0.01 12.19 5.91
N SER A 160 -1.27 12.51 5.63
CA SER A 160 -2.01 13.58 6.33
C SER A 160 -2.11 13.33 7.84
N VAL A 161 -2.36 12.09 8.27
CA VAL A 161 -2.42 11.72 9.70
C VAL A 161 -1.05 11.90 10.36
N LEU A 162 0.01 11.40 9.72
CA LEU A 162 1.38 11.51 10.25
C LEU A 162 1.84 12.96 10.40
N GLN A 163 1.58 13.79 9.38
CA GLN A 163 1.89 15.23 9.41
C GLN A 163 1.11 15.96 10.52
N LYS A 164 -0.18 15.65 10.72
CA LYS A 164 -0.98 16.18 11.83
C LYS A 164 -0.43 15.76 13.21
N MET A 165 0.22 14.61 13.30
CA MET A 165 0.89 14.14 14.51
C MET A 165 2.28 14.77 14.70
N GLY A 166 2.71 15.65 13.79
CA GLY A 166 4.00 16.34 13.84
C GLY A 166 5.17 15.57 13.27
N ALA A 167 4.91 14.52 12.46
CA ALA A 167 5.95 13.82 11.71
C ALA A 167 6.35 14.63 10.46
N GLU A 168 7.62 14.56 10.10
CA GLU A 168 8.14 14.94 8.79
C GLU A 168 8.19 13.71 7.89
N VAL A 169 7.30 13.63 6.90
CA VAL A 169 7.27 12.50 5.98
C VAL A 169 8.22 12.78 4.81
N LEU A 170 9.32 12.04 4.74
CA LEU A 170 10.40 12.25 3.76
C LEU A 170 10.13 11.55 2.44
N LEU A 171 9.50 10.37 2.48
CA LEU A 171 9.34 9.49 1.33
C LEU A 171 8.13 8.57 1.51
N ALA A 172 7.41 8.32 0.42
CA ALA A 172 6.43 7.24 0.29
C ALA A 172 6.99 6.16 -0.64
N LEU A 173 6.97 4.90 -0.19
CA LEU A 173 7.48 3.73 -0.92
C LEU A 173 6.40 2.71 -1.16
N VAL A 174 6.36 2.13 -2.35
CA VAL A 174 5.46 1.02 -2.67
C VAL A 174 6.15 0.00 -3.57
N LEU A 175 5.76 -1.27 -3.44
CA LEU A 175 6.22 -2.30 -4.35
C LEU A 175 5.72 -2.02 -5.77
N VAL A 176 4.42 -1.71 -5.91
CA VAL A 176 3.82 -1.42 -7.22
C VAL A 176 3.04 -0.10 -7.17
N ASN A 177 3.42 0.83 -8.04
CA ASN A 177 2.67 2.05 -8.30
C ASN A 177 1.81 1.87 -9.56
N LYS A 178 0.48 1.86 -9.41
CA LYS A 178 -0.49 1.78 -10.51
C LYS A 178 -0.90 3.15 -11.05
N THR A 179 -0.31 4.22 -10.52
CA THR A 179 -0.62 5.60 -10.90
C THR A 179 0.51 6.26 -11.67
N GLN A 180 0.22 7.44 -12.21
CA GLN A 180 1.22 8.31 -12.84
C GLN A 180 1.96 9.20 -11.81
N LEU A 181 1.59 9.13 -10.53
CA LEU A 181 2.10 10.02 -9.50
C LEU A 181 3.57 9.69 -9.16
N ASN A 182 4.37 10.73 -8.99
CA ASN A 182 5.74 10.69 -8.46
C ASN A 182 5.83 11.40 -7.10
N GLU A 183 4.71 11.96 -6.65
CA GLU A 183 4.55 12.71 -5.42
C GLU A 183 3.12 12.58 -4.89
N ILE A 184 2.94 12.60 -3.58
CA ILE A 184 1.65 12.58 -2.90
C ILE A 184 1.72 13.54 -1.69
N GLU A 185 0.80 14.51 -1.60
CA GLU A 185 0.75 15.51 -0.52
C GLU A 185 2.10 16.22 -0.26
N GLY A 186 2.84 16.52 -1.32
CA GLY A 186 4.16 17.15 -1.22
C GLY A 186 5.29 16.17 -0.84
N VAL A 187 5.01 14.88 -0.75
CA VAL A 187 5.99 13.84 -0.39
C VAL A 187 6.41 13.07 -1.64
N PRO A 188 7.71 12.92 -1.93
CA PRO A 188 8.20 12.08 -3.02
C PRO A 188 7.64 10.65 -2.93
N LEU A 189 7.26 10.09 -4.07
CA LEU A 189 6.73 8.72 -4.18
C LEU A 189 7.63 7.88 -5.06
N ARG A 190 8.09 6.74 -4.55
CA ARG A 190 8.86 5.75 -5.31
C ARG A 190 8.14 4.40 -5.32
N GLY A 191 8.02 3.82 -6.50
CA GLY A 191 7.56 2.46 -6.68
C GLY A 191 8.65 1.63 -7.32
N LEU A 192 8.91 0.42 -6.81
CA LEU A 192 9.88 -0.48 -7.44
C LEU A 192 9.41 -0.93 -8.83
N ILE A 193 8.10 -1.04 -9.00
CA ILE A 193 7.47 -1.38 -10.28
C ILE A 193 6.39 -0.33 -10.55
N ARG A 194 6.31 0.14 -11.78
CA ARG A 194 5.21 0.98 -12.25
C ARG A 194 4.41 0.25 -13.32
N THR A 195 3.08 0.28 -13.20
CA THR A 195 2.20 -0.22 -14.23
C THR A 195 1.59 0.94 -15.03
N VAL A 196 1.45 0.75 -16.32
CA VAL A 196 0.80 1.71 -17.22
C VAL A 196 -0.27 0.97 -18.00
N THR A 197 -1.50 1.50 -18.01
CA THR A 197 -2.56 1.02 -18.90
C THR A 197 -2.37 1.68 -20.26
N VAL A 198 -2.25 0.89 -21.33
CA VAL A 198 -2.13 1.32 -22.72
C VAL A 198 -3.39 0.97 -23.48
#